data_bd9c802650791772f923a85f9228c910
#
_entry.id   bd9c802650791772f923a85f9228c910
#
_cell.length_a   1.000
_cell.length_b   1.000
_cell.length_c   1.000
_cell.angle_alpha   90.00
_cell.angle_beta   90.00
_cell.angle_gamma   90.00
#
_symmetry.space_group_name_H-M   'P 1'
#
loop_
_entity.id
_entity.type
_entity.pdbx_description
1 polymer ?
#
loop_
_entity_poly.entity_id
_entity_poly.type
_entity_poly.pdbx_seq_one_letter_code
_entity_poly.pdbx_strand_id
1 'polypeptide(L)'
;MKLWGGNYEGEPDREFWEFNRSLPFDRRLAREEIAASRAYVMALARASAISVADASTLDAGLAAVLAKATPESLAGATEEDIHSWVEARLTETIGDLAGQAHLGRSRNEQSVTALRLWIRGAIDALRADTAALVRALAAKGTSGADAVMPGFTHTRLAEPITLGHFMAAHAWGLVRDHERLADARRRVNVLPLGSGALAGTAVPLDRDALARDLGFESISPSALDAVMDRDFASEFVFAAAQLQTHLSRLAEDLIWLSTPEFGFFLLPEAFTTGSSLMPQKQNPDALELVRGKAARAQAGVVRLLALMKSLPAGYQKDLQEDKEAVFDVADTVAVSVRVMGGVVAGLDFDRKAMRAAAGHEEMMAAGLAVALARDGLPFRKAHGVVAGLVAEARKTGASLRETARLKLAKDHPRLAADVDALFDPERAVRTRSLPGGTDPDAVRASLRQAVERVG
;
A
#
# COMPACT_ATOMS: atom_id res chain seq x y z
N MET A 1 -25.87 2.71 -28.87
CA MET A 1 -25.75 3.90 -29.73
C MET A 1 -24.28 4.12 -30.01
N LYS A 2 -23.86 4.29 -31.27
CA LYS A 2 -22.49 4.68 -31.61
C LYS A 2 -22.43 6.21 -31.56
N LEU A 3 -21.53 6.77 -30.77
CA LEU A 3 -21.33 8.21 -30.66
C LEU A 3 -20.49 8.79 -31.81
N TRP A 4 -19.84 7.92 -32.54
CA TRP A 4 -19.08 8.20 -33.77
C TRP A 4 -19.72 7.44 -34.93
N GLY A 5 -19.90 8.01 -36.06
CA GLY A 5 -20.47 7.26 -37.17
C GLY A 5 -21.13 8.11 -38.25
N GLY A 6 -21.18 9.41 -38.10
CA GLY A 6 -21.82 10.28 -39.12
C GLY A 6 -21.24 10.16 -40.53
N ASN A 7 -20.03 9.63 -40.66
CA ASN A 7 -19.33 9.42 -41.94
C ASN A 7 -19.10 7.93 -42.29
N TYR A 8 -19.66 7.00 -41.52
CA TYR A 8 -19.50 5.56 -41.76
C TYR A 8 -20.82 4.95 -42.19
N GLU A 9 -20.83 4.26 -43.31
CA GLU A 9 -22.03 3.62 -43.90
C GLU A 9 -22.24 2.18 -43.38
N GLY A 10 -21.25 1.55 -42.72
CA GLY A 10 -21.31 0.17 -42.29
C GLY A 10 -21.28 -0.03 -40.77
N GLU A 11 -21.65 -1.24 -40.34
CA GLU A 11 -21.42 -1.69 -38.96
C GLU A 11 -19.96 -2.15 -38.82
N PRO A 12 -19.31 -1.92 -37.64
CA PRO A 12 -18.00 -2.48 -37.40
C PRO A 12 -18.04 -4.01 -37.41
N ASP A 13 -16.94 -4.61 -37.76
CA ASP A 13 -16.76 -6.05 -37.60
C ASP A 13 -17.03 -6.44 -36.12
N ARG A 14 -17.68 -7.59 -35.93
CA ARG A 14 -18.11 -8.03 -34.60
C ARG A 14 -16.92 -8.31 -33.67
N GLU A 15 -15.85 -8.93 -34.18
CA GLU A 15 -14.67 -9.25 -33.36
C GLU A 15 -13.90 -7.98 -33.03
N PHE A 16 -13.76 -7.07 -33.99
CA PHE A 16 -13.20 -5.74 -33.74
C PHE A 16 -14.02 -4.94 -32.73
N TRP A 17 -15.36 -5.02 -32.78
CA TRP A 17 -16.20 -4.34 -31.79
C TRP A 17 -15.91 -4.82 -30.37
N GLU A 18 -15.89 -6.14 -30.12
CA GLU A 18 -15.57 -6.71 -28.82
C GLU A 18 -14.14 -6.41 -28.37
N PHE A 19 -13.18 -6.40 -29.28
CA PHE A 19 -11.80 -6.03 -29.01
C PHE A 19 -11.64 -4.55 -28.62
N ASN A 20 -12.44 -3.67 -29.22
CA ASN A 20 -12.39 -2.23 -29.00
C ASN A 20 -13.07 -1.77 -27.70
N ARG A 21 -14.00 -2.55 -27.18
CA ARG A 21 -14.82 -2.18 -26.00
C ARG A 21 -14.01 -2.14 -24.73
N SER A 22 -14.23 -1.10 -23.91
CA SER A 22 -13.68 -0.98 -22.55
C SER A 22 -14.72 -1.16 -21.45
N LEU A 23 -16.01 -1.15 -21.78
CA LEU A 23 -17.08 -1.26 -20.79
C LEU A 23 -16.94 -2.45 -19.82
N PRO A 24 -16.44 -3.62 -20.22
CA PRO A 24 -16.25 -4.75 -19.31
C PRO A 24 -15.40 -4.42 -18.06
N PHE A 25 -14.47 -3.47 -18.16
CA PHE A 25 -13.61 -3.07 -17.05
C PHE A 25 -13.84 -1.62 -16.62
N ASP A 26 -14.13 -0.65 -17.53
CA ASP A 26 -14.28 0.76 -17.19
C ASP A 26 -15.65 1.10 -16.58
N ARG A 27 -16.62 0.17 -16.60
CA ARG A 27 -17.89 0.28 -15.83
C ARG A 27 -17.68 0.61 -14.35
N ARG A 28 -16.51 0.37 -13.81
CA ARG A 28 -16.09 0.74 -12.46
C ARG A 28 -16.02 2.25 -12.26
N LEU A 29 -15.92 3.02 -13.34
CA LEU A 29 -15.86 4.49 -13.34
C LEU A 29 -17.24 5.17 -13.45
N ALA A 30 -18.34 4.41 -13.39
CA ALA A 30 -19.70 4.95 -13.58
C ALA A 30 -20.01 6.13 -12.64
N ARG A 31 -19.62 6.01 -11.37
CA ARG A 31 -19.84 7.04 -10.36
C ARG A 31 -19.03 8.30 -10.65
N GLU A 32 -17.80 8.14 -11.01
CA GLU A 32 -16.85 9.21 -11.30
C GLU A 32 -17.19 9.93 -12.59
N GLU A 33 -17.59 9.21 -13.64
CA GLU A 33 -18.07 9.77 -14.89
C GLU A 33 -19.33 10.61 -14.67
N ILE A 34 -20.31 10.09 -13.95
CA ILE A 34 -21.55 10.81 -13.68
C ILE A 34 -21.27 12.04 -12.81
N ALA A 35 -20.42 11.95 -11.79
CA ALA A 35 -20.04 13.09 -10.96
C ALA A 35 -19.35 14.19 -11.79
N ALA A 36 -18.42 13.81 -12.67
CA ALA A 36 -17.73 14.73 -13.57
C ALA A 36 -18.71 15.39 -14.56
N SER A 37 -19.64 14.61 -15.13
CA SER A 37 -20.66 15.10 -16.06
C SER A 37 -21.64 16.08 -15.39
N ARG A 38 -22.07 15.82 -14.16
CA ARG A 38 -22.94 16.73 -13.38
C ARG A 38 -22.26 18.08 -13.12
N ALA A 39 -20.99 18.04 -12.66
CA ALA A 39 -20.23 19.27 -12.46
C ALA A 39 -20.00 20.04 -13.78
N TYR A 40 -19.78 19.31 -14.87
CA TYR A 40 -19.56 19.91 -16.19
C TYR A 40 -20.81 20.62 -16.73
N VAL A 41 -22.01 20.03 -16.65
CA VAL A 41 -23.26 20.70 -17.12
C VAL A 41 -23.57 21.96 -16.29
N MET A 42 -23.26 21.98 -15.01
CA MET A 42 -23.36 23.18 -14.18
C MET A 42 -22.34 24.26 -14.59
N ALA A 43 -21.13 23.83 -15.00
CA ALA A 43 -20.15 24.78 -15.54
C ALA A 43 -20.55 25.34 -16.90
N LEU A 44 -21.21 24.56 -17.76
CA LEU A 44 -21.80 25.08 -19.02
C LEU A 44 -22.84 26.15 -18.77
N ALA A 45 -23.70 25.98 -17.77
CA ALA A 45 -24.69 27.02 -17.40
C ALA A 45 -24.01 28.29 -16.88
N ARG A 46 -23.00 28.17 -16.02
CA ARG A 46 -22.20 29.33 -15.55
C ARG A 46 -21.55 30.09 -16.70
N ALA A 47 -21.10 29.37 -17.72
CA ALA A 47 -20.53 29.94 -18.94
C ALA A 47 -21.59 30.48 -19.90
N SER A 48 -22.89 30.42 -19.56
CA SER A 48 -24.04 30.79 -20.44
C SER A 48 -24.05 30.03 -21.77
N ALA A 49 -23.41 28.85 -21.82
CA ALA A 49 -23.37 27.97 -23.00
C ALA A 49 -24.65 27.14 -23.14
N ILE A 50 -25.35 26.90 -22.03
CA ILE A 50 -26.69 26.32 -21.96
C ILE A 50 -27.53 27.11 -20.96
N SER A 51 -28.87 26.97 -21.01
CA SER A 51 -29.73 27.62 -20.02
C SER A 51 -29.61 26.96 -18.64
N VAL A 52 -29.91 27.72 -17.58
CA VAL A 52 -29.97 27.20 -16.21
C VAL A 52 -31.02 26.08 -16.07
N ALA A 53 -32.14 26.22 -16.80
CA ALA A 53 -33.22 25.22 -16.82
C ALA A 53 -32.76 23.92 -17.47
N ASP A 54 -32.03 23.98 -18.59
CA ASP A 54 -31.44 22.80 -19.24
C ASP A 54 -30.41 22.14 -18.37
N ALA A 55 -29.51 22.90 -17.73
CA ALA A 55 -28.54 22.39 -16.80
C ALA A 55 -29.19 21.66 -15.63
N SER A 56 -30.26 22.20 -15.06
CA SER A 56 -31.01 21.56 -13.97
C SER A 56 -31.63 20.21 -14.43
N THR A 57 -32.17 20.18 -15.65
CA THR A 57 -32.77 18.98 -16.25
C THR A 57 -31.67 17.91 -16.50
N LEU A 58 -30.53 18.31 -17.04
CA LEU A 58 -29.36 17.45 -17.27
C LEU A 58 -28.82 16.88 -15.94
N ASP A 59 -28.68 17.73 -14.93
CA ASP A 59 -28.17 17.29 -13.60
C ASP A 59 -29.12 16.29 -12.94
N ALA A 60 -30.44 16.56 -12.98
CA ALA A 60 -31.44 15.61 -12.46
C ALA A 60 -31.46 14.30 -13.27
N GLY A 61 -31.35 14.39 -14.60
CA GLY A 61 -31.23 13.20 -15.47
C GLY A 61 -29.99 12.36 -15.14
N LEU A 62 -28.83 12.97 -14.97
CA LEU A 62 -27.60 12.31 -14.58
C LEU A 62 -27.70 11.66 -13.18
N ALA A 63 -28.38 12.32 -12.24
CA ALA A 63 -28.65 11.74 -10.92
C ALA A 63 -29.55 10.49 -11.03
N ALA A 64 -30.55 10.51 -11.91
CA ALA A 64 -31.41 9.36 -12.18
C ALA A 64 -30.61 8.22 -12.86
N VAL A 65 -29.67 8.53 -13.78
CA VAL A 65 -28.77 7.56 -14.40
C VAL A 65 -27.86 6.89 -13.34
N LEU A 66 -27.35 7.67 -12.37
CA LEU A 66 -26.55 7.11 -11.28
C LEU A 66 -27.32 6.04 -10.47
N ALA A 67 -28.59 6.29 -10.21
CA ALA A 67 -29.45 5.33 -9.50
C ALA A 67 -29.67 4.03 -10.30
N LYS A 68 -29.57 4.09 -11.65
CA LYS A 68 -29.67 2.92 -12.54
C LYS A 68 -28.34 2.18 -12.75
N ALA A 69 -27.20 2.74 -12.33
CA ALA A 69 -25.86 2.17 -12.51
C ALA A 69 -25.61 1.05 -11.50
N THR A 70 -26.39 -0.04 -11.58
CA THR A 70 -26.21 -1.23 -10.73
C THR A 70 -25.25 -2.24 -11.38
N PRO A 71 -24.65 -3.15 -10.60
CA PRO A 71 -23.80 -4.21 -11.15
C PRO A 71 -24.50 -5.01 -12.29
N GLU A 72 -25.80 -5.29 -12.13
CA GLU A 72 -26.60 -6.06 -13.09
C GLU A 72 -26.81 -5.29 -14.39
N SER A 73 -27.19 -4.00 -14.30
CA SER A 73 -27.41 -3.16 -15.48
C SER A 73 -26.12 -2.93 -16.28
N LEU A 74 -25.00 -2.77 -15.58
CA LEU A 74 -23.67 -2.60 -16.20
C LEU A 74 -23.11 -3.90 -16.76
N ALA A 75 -23.42 -5.06 -16.16
CA ALA A 75 -22.96 -6.36 -16.66
C ALA A 75 -23.63 -6.76 -17.99
N GLY A 76 -24.91 -6.39 -18.17
CA GLY A 76 -25.66 -6.67 -19.39
C GLY A 76 -25.51 -5.63 -20.51
N ALA A 77 -24.75 -4.57 -20.28
CA ALA A 77 -24.62 -3.47 -21.22
C ALA A 77 -23.71 -3.82 -22.42
N THR A 78 -24.08 -3.27 -23.61
CA THR A 78 -23.43 -3.56 -24.89
C THR A 78 -22.71 -2.35 -25.52
N GLU A 79 -22.72 -1.23 -24.84
CA GLU A 79 -22.05 0.00 -25.27
C GLU A 79 -20.54 -0.16 -25.31
N GLU A 80 -19.84 0.74 -25.99
CA GLU A 80 -18.38 0.71 -26.16
C GLU A 80 -17.65 0.92 -24.82
N ASP A 81 -18.06 1.94 -24.08
CA ASP A 81 -17.45 2.36 -22.81
C ASP A 81 -18.50 2.88 -21.84
N ILE A 82 -18.09 3.15 -20.60
CA ILE A 82 -18.97 3.68 -19.55
C ILE A 82 -19.54 5.07 -19.93
N HIS A 83 -18.78 5.86 -20.66
CA HIS A 83 -19.22 7.19 -21.08
C HIS A 83 -20.38 7.10 -22.07
N SER A 84 -20.29 6.18 -23.05
CA SER A 84 -21.37 5.88 -24.01
C SER A 84 -22.60 5.32 -23.30
N TRP A 85 -22.41 4.49 -22.29
CA TRP A 85 -23.50 3.96 -21.47
C TRP A 85 -24.24 5.08 -20.72
N VAL A 86 -23.52 6.00 -20.09
CA VAL A 86 -24.10 7.14 -19.37
C VAL A 86 -24.90 8.03 -20.33
N GLU A 87 -24.35 8.34 -21.52
CA GLU A 87 -25.04 9.17 -22.53
C GLU A 87 -26.30 8.50 -23.07
N ALA A 88 -26.24 7.18 -23.36
CA ALA A 88 -27.42 6.43 -23.79
C ALA A 88 -28.51 6.42 -22.72
N ARG A 89 -28.20 6.16 -21.47
CA ARG A 89 -29.15 6.17 -20.34
C ARG A 89 -29.70 7.59 -20.07
N LEU A 90 -28.90 8.62 -20.27
CA LEU A 90 -29.34 10.01 -20.16
C LEU A 90 -30.32 10.35 -21.28
N THR A 91 -30.03 9.96 -22.52
CA THR A 91 -30.95 10.15 -23.67
C THR A 91 -32.28 9.44 -23.47
N GLU A 92 -32.27 8.22 -22.94
CA GLU A 92 -33.52 7.51 -22.58
C GLU A 92 -34.32 8.22 -21.48
N THR A 93 -33.64 8.98 -20.62
CA THR A 93 -34.27 9.63 -19.45
C THR A 93 -34.87 11.02 -19.81
N ILE A 94 -34.16 11.83 -20.62
CA ILE A 94 -34.50 13.22 -20.88
C ILE A 94 -34.58 13.59 -22.38
N GLY A 95 -34.44 12.62 -23.29
CA GLY A 95 -34.52 12.84 -24.74
C GLY A 95 -33.33 13.60 -25.31
N ASP A 96 -33.53 14.33 -26.41
CA ASP A 96 -32.48 14.99 -27.20
C ASP A 96 -31.65 16.02 -26.42
N LEU A 97 -32.19 16.55 -25.32
CA LEU A 97 -31.47 17.48 -24.45
C LEU A 97 -30.18 16.88 -23.90
N ALA A 98 -30.12 15.54 -23.76
CA ALA A 98 -28.95 14.81 -23.30
C ALA A 98 -27.66 15.16 -24.08
N GLY A 99 -27.79 15.42 -25.42
CA GLY A 99 -26.65 15.77 -26.26
C GLY A 99 -25.93 17.06 -25.84
N GLN A 100 -26.60 17.96 -25.13
CA GLN A 100 -25.98 19.19 -24.63
C GLN A 100 -24.96 18.93 -23.53
N ALA A 101 -25.04 17.81 -22.82
CA ALA A 101 -24.03 17.43 -21.82
C ALA A 101 -22.63 17.24 -22.41
N HIS A 102 -22.53 17.02 -23.72
CA HIS A 102 -21.26 16.80 -24.45
C HIS A 102 -20.70 18.08 -25.09
N LEU A 103 -21.39 19.23 -24.95
CA LEU A 103 -20.98 20.48 -25.59
C LEU A 103 -19.58 20.90 -25.23
N GLY A 104 -18.66 20.96 -26.22
CA GLY A 104 -17.27 21.37 -26.05
C GLY A 104 -16.38 20.37 -25.31
N ARG A 105 -16.86 19.15 -25.02
CA ARG A 105 -16.16 18.10 -24.29
C ARG A 105 -15.67 16.99 -25.22
N SER A 106 -14.56 16.36 -24.87
CA SER A 106 -14.02 15.19 -25.58
C SER A 106 -13.98 13.96 -24.68
N ARG A 107 -14.13 12.77 -25.30
CA ARG A 107 -13.93 11.48 -24.65
C ARG A 107 -12.52 11.36 -24.04
N ASN A 108 -11.52 12.01 -24.64
CA ASN A 108 -10.14 11.98 -24.17
C ASN A 108 -9.99 12.58 -22.75
N GLU A 109 -10.60 13.73 -22.51
CA GLU A 109 -10.59 14.35 -21.17
C GLU A 109 -11.57 13.70 -20.18
N GLN A 110 -12.69 13.15 -20.65
CA GLN A 110 -13.63 12.41 -19.81
C GLN A 110 -12.96 11.20 -19.17
N SER A 111 -12.33 10.37 -20.00
CA SER A 111 -11.68 9.14 -19.56
C SER A 111 -10.60 9.39 -18.49
N VAL A 112 -9.72 10.37 -18.72
CA VAL A 112 -8.67 10.69 -17.75
C VAL A 112 -9.23 11.33 -16.49
N THR A 113 -10.27 12.13 -16.59
CA THR A 113 -10.92 12.74 -15.41
C THR A 113 -11.55 11.67 -14.51
N ALA A 114 -12.34 10.77 -15.09
CA ALA A 114 -12.97 9.69 -14.35
C ALA A 114 -11.92 8.80 -13.68
N LEU A 115 -10.82 8.47 -14.37
CA LEU A 115 -9.73 7.67 -13.82
C LEU A 115 -9.02 8.40 -12.65
N ARG A 116 -8.74 9.70 -12.77
CA ARG A 116 -8.17 10.50 -11.67
C ARG A 116 -9.07 10.54 -10.44
N LEU A 117 -10.36 10.75 -10.63
CA LEU A 117 -11.35 10.73 -9.54
C LEU A 117 -11.36 9.37 -8.83
N TRP A 118 -11.36 8.29 -9.60
CA TRP A 118 -11.36 6.93 -9.06
C TRP A 118 -10.07 6.62 -8.30
N ILE A 119 -8.91 6.90 -8.88
CA ILE A 119 -7.60 6.68 -8.22
C ILE A 119 -7.51 7.50 -6.94
N ARG A 120 -8.00 8.74 -6.93
CA ARG A 120 -8.07 9.58 -5.74
C ARG A 120 -8.82 8.89 -4.59
N GLY A 121 -10.00 8.33 -4.90
CA GLY A 121 -10.78 7.55 -3.94
C GLY A 121 -10.08 6.27 -3.48
N ALA A 122 -9.43 5.56 -4.42
CA ALA A 122 -8.67 4.35 -4.12
C ALA A 122 -7.46 4.64 -3.20
N ILE A 123 -6.75 5.75 -3.43
CA ILE A 123 -5.66 6.19 -2.55
C ILE A 123 -6.19 6.50 -1.15
N ASP A 124 -7.29 7.24 -1.03
CA ASP A 124 -7.86 7.62 0.26
C ASP A 124 -8.27 6.37 1.07
N ALA A 125 -8.90 5.39 0.43
CA ALA A 125 -9.25 4.11 1.04
C ALA A 125 -8.01 3.30 1.45
N LEU A 126 -7.01 3.18 0.57
CA LEU A 126 -5.80 2.43 0.84
C LEU A 126 -4.96 3.06 1.96
N ARG A 127 -4.93 4.40 2.06
CA ARG A 127 -4.31 5.09 3.19
C ARG A 127 -5.02 4.78 4.50
N ALA A 128 -6.35 4.77 4.52
CA ALA A 128 -7.12 4.42 5.71
C ALA A 128 -6.86 2.98 6.17
N ASP A 129 -6.84 2.02 5.24
CA ASP A 129 -6.52 0.61 5.53
C ASP A 129 -5.08 0.46 6.04
N THR A 130 -4.11 1.16 5.44
CA THR A 130 -2.70 1.16 5.87
C THR A 130 -2.55 1.75 7.28
N ALA A 131 -3.22 2.84 7.58
CA ALA A 131 -3.24 3.44 8.91
C ALA A 131 -3.84 2.49 9.97
N ALA A 132 -4.88 1.74 9.61
CA ALA A 132 -5.45 0.72 10.49
C ALA A 132 -4.45 -0.41 10.78
N LEU A 133 -3.70 -0.87 9.79
CA LEU A 133 -2.66 -1.88 9.97
C LEU A 133 -1.50 -1.35 10.84
N VAL A 134 -1.07 -0.09 10.65
CA VAL A 134 -0.05 0.55 11.52
C VAL A 134 -0.53 0.56 12.97
N ARG A 135 -1.80 0.92 13.22
CA ARG A 135 -2.38 0.88 14.57
C ARG A 135 -2.42 -0.54 15.16
N ALA A 136 -2.75 -1.55 14.34
CA ALA A 136 -2.73 -2.95 14.79
C ALA A 136 -1.33 -3.42 15.17
N LEU A 137 -0.31 -3.11 14.36
CA LEU A 137 1.09 -3.38 14.68
C LEU A 137 1.54 -2.66 15.95
N ALA A 138 1.15 -1.40 16.10
CA ALA A 138 1.48 -0.61 17.28
C ALA A 138 0.83 -1.17 18.57
N ALA A 139 -0.41 -1.60 18.50
CA ALA A 139 -1.11 -2.23 19.62
C ALA A 139 -0.43 -3.55 20.01
N LYS A 140 -0.16 -4.45 19.04
CA LYS A 140 0.55 -5.70 19.26
C LYS A 140 1.97 -5.47 19.78
N GLY A 141 2.71 -4.54 19.18
CA GLY A 141 4.05 -4.16 19.63
C GLY A 141 4.08 -3.57 21.03
N THR A 142 3.09 -2.77 21.41
CA THR A 142 2.97 -2.21 22.77
C THR A 142 2.73 -3.31 23.80
N SER A 143 1.89 -4.30 23.49
CA SER A 143 1.64 -5.45 24.40
C SER A 143 2.86 -6.34 24.56
N GLY A 144 3.75 -6.37 23.57
CA GLY A 144 5.01 -7.12 23.57
C GLY A 144 6.26 -6.25 23.70
N ALA A 145 6.15 -5.01 24.18
CA ALA A 145 7.28 -4.09 24.24
C ALA A 145 8.45 -4.58 25.11
N ASP A 146 8.14 -5.41 26.10
CA ASP A 146 9.09 -6.06 27.02
C ASP A 146 9.31 -7.56 26.72
N ALA A 147 8.61 -8.14 25.74
CA ALA A 147 8.76 -9.53 25.37
C ALA A 147 10.03 -9.71 24.53
N VAL A 148 11.08 -10.24 25.19
CA VAL A 148 12.39 -10.42 24.59
C VAL A 148 12.35 -11.59 23.60
N MET A 149 12.95 -11.39 22.43
CA MET A 149 13.11 -12.40 21.37
C MET A 149 14.48 -12.26 20.71
N PRO A 150 14.97 -13.29 19.99
CA PRO A 150 16.20 -13.16 19.24
C PRO A 150 16.02 -12.23 18.03
N GLY A 151 16.98 -11.35 17.81
CA GLY A 151 17.14 -10.61 16.56
C GLY A 151 18.09 -11.36 15.62
N PHE A 152 17.84 -11.23 14.31
CA PHE A 152 18.60 -11.91 13.28
C PHE A 152 19.22 -10.92 12.29
N THR A 153 20.45 -11.19 11.87
CA THR A 153 21.06 -10.59 10.67
C THR A 153 21.66 -11.71 9.84
N HIS A 154 21.57 -11.64 8.52
CA HIS A 154 22.04 -12.71 7.63
C HIS A 154 21.46 -14.10 7.98
N THR A 155 20.22 -14.13 8.50
CA THR A 155 19.55 -15.33 9.04
C THR A 155 20.30 -16.03 10.19
N ARG A 156 21.22 -15.31 10.84
CA ARG A 156 21.94 -15.79 12.02
C ARG A 156 21.52 -15.01 13.26
N LEU A 157 21.54 -15.69 14.41
CA LEU A 157 21.34 -15.04 15.70
C LEU A 157 22.33 -13.88 15.85
N ALA A 158 21.84 -12.71 16.21
CA ALA A 158 22.64 -11.50 16.35
C ALA A 158 22.59 -10.96 17.78
N GLU A 159 21.57 -10.24 18.14
CA GLU A 159 21.38 -9.61 19.44
C GLU A 159 19.94 -9.75 19.92
N PRO A 160 19.68 -9.73 21.25
CA PRO A 160 18.32 -9.70 21.75
C PRO A 160 17.60 -8.42 21.32
N ILE A 161 16.37 -8.57 20.90
CA ILE A 161 15.40 -7.48 20.62
C ILE A 161 14.12 -7.74 21.40
N THR A 162 13.11 -6.88 21.25
CA THR A 162 11.77 -7.16 21.77
C THR A 162 10.78 -7.36 20.63
N LEU A 163 9.68 -8.05 20.90
CA LEU A 163 8.56 -8.14 19.96
C LEU A 163 8.07 -6.74 19.55
N GLY A 164 8.01 -5.82 20.51
CA GLY A 164 7.64 -4.43 20.22
C GLY A 164 8.59 -3.77 19.22
N HIS A 165 9.89 -4.00 19.36
CA HIS A 165 10.89 -3.48 18.41
C HIS A 165 10.73 -4.09 17.02
N PHE A 166 10.46 -5.38 16.93
CA PHE A 166 10.15 -6.08 15.68
C PHE A 166 8.90 -5.50 14.99
N MET A 167 7.80 -5.32 15.74
CA MET A 167 6.56 -4.73 15.20
C MET A 167 6.74 -3.27 14.78
N ALA A 168 7.54 -2.50 15.51
CA ALA A 168 7.87 -1.11 15.16
C ALA A 168 8.59 -1.01 13.81
N ALA A 169 9.52 -1.93 13.51
CA ALA A 169 10.23 -1.94 12.23
C ALA A 169 9.28 -2.08 11.04
N HIS A 170 8.28 -2.96 11.11
CA HIS A 170 7.25 -3.12 10.09
C HIS A 170 6.28 -1.93 10.06
N ALA A 171 5.86 -1.42 11.21
CA ALA A 171 5.00 -0.23 11.29
C ALA A 171 5.63 0.98 10.58
N TRP A 172 6.92 1.25 10.79
CA TRP A 172 7.63 2.35 10.12
C TRP A 172 7.79 2.16 8.61
N GLY A 173 7.85 0.91 8.13
CA GLY A 173 7.76 0.61 6.69
C GLY A 173 6.43 1.11 6.11
N LEU A 174 5.33 0.80 6.77
CA LEU A 174 3.97 1.17 6.35
C LEU A 174 3.67 2.67 6.54
N VAL A 175 4.26 3.33 7.54
CA VAL A 175 4.19 4.80 7.67
C VAL A 175 4.74 5.47 6.41
N ARG A 176 5.90 5.04 5.93
CA ARG A 176 6.48 5.56 4.67
C ARG A 176 5.60 5.28 3.45
N ASP A 177 4.87 4.15 3.42
CA ASP A 177 3.93 3.85 2.34
C ASP A 177 2.70 4.75 2.41
N HIS A 178 2.15 4.98 3.59
CA HIS A 178 1.04 5.91 3.81
C HIS A 178 1.39 7.34 3.35
N GLU A 179 2.62 7.81 3.63
CA GLU A 179 3.12 9.11 3.19
C GLU A 179 3.32 9.15 1.66
N ARG A 180 3.87 8.08 1.07
CA ARG A 180 4.04 7.96 -0.39
C ARG A 180 2.70 8.02 -1.12
N LEU A 181 1.67 7.35 -0.59
CA LEU A 181 0.31 7.45 -1.13
C LEU A 181 -0.25 8.87 -1.00
N ALA A 182 0.03 9.61 0.08
CA ALA A 182 -0.36 11.01 0.23
C ALA A 182 0.33 11.90 -0.82
N ASP A 183 1.59 11.63 -1.13
CA ASP A 183 2.33 12.35 -2.17
C ASP A 183 1.76 12.07 -3.57
N ALA A 184 1.46 10.80 -3.89
CA ALA A 184 0.80 10.42 -5.14
C ALA A 184 -0.57 11.11 -5.27
N ARG A 185 -1.35 11.20 -4.18
CA ARG A 185 -2.65 11.84 -4.15
C ARG A 185 -2.62 13.29 -4.60
N ARG A 186 -1.59 14.07 -4.23
CA ARG A 186 -1.46 15.47 -4.67
C ARG A 186 -1.31 15.57 -6.19
N ARG A 187 -0.53 14.67 -6.82
CA ARG A 187 -0.32 14.66 -8.27
C ARG A 187 -1.51 14.09 -9.05
N VAL A 188 -2.29 13.21 -8.46
CA VAL A 188 -3.60 12.79 -9.01
C VAL A 188 -4.61 13.94 -8.99
N ASN A 189 -4.53 14.86 -8.02
CA ASN A 189 -5.55 15.85 -7.72
C ASN A 189 -5.48 17.11 -8.62
N VAL A 190 -5.35 16.90 -9.93
CA VAL A 190 -5.27 17.93 -10.97
C VAL A 190 -6.37 17.69 -11.99
N LEU A 191 -7.22 18.72 -12.27
CA LEU A 191 -8.36 18.62 -13.16
C LEU A 191 -7.96 18.67 -14.64
N PRO A 192 -8.31 17.64 -15.46
CA PRO A 192 -8.13 17.66 -16.91
C PRO A 192 -9.28 18.35 -17.66
N LEU A 193 -10.53 18.36 -17.14
CA LEU A 193 -11.69 18.89 -17.83
C LEU A 193 -11.50 20.34 -18.28
N GLY A 194 -11.97 20.64 -19.50
CA GLY A 194 -11.71 21.88 -20.23
C GLY A 194 -10.53 21.76 -21.19
N SER A 195 -9.88 20.58 -21.27
CA SER A 195 -8.81 20.29 -22.25
C SER A 195 -9.34 19.93 -23.64
N GLY A 196 -10.62 19.59 -23.75
CA GLY A 196 -11.20 19.09 -25.00
C GLY A 196 -10.49 17.83 -25.49
N ALA A 197 -10.33 17.71 -26.81
CA ALA A 197 -9.59 16.58 -27.39
C ALA A 197 -8.07 16.66 -27.10
N LEU A 198 -7.49 17.89 -27.18
CA LEU A 198 -6.08 18.17 -26.93
C LEU A 198 -5.71 19.68 -26.93
N ALA A 199 -6.60 20.53 -27.47
CA ALA A 199 -6.32 21.94 -27.73
C ALA A 199 -7.02 22.92 -26.78
N GLY A 200 -7.75 22.40 -25.79
CA GLY A 200 -8.70 23.15 -24.97
C GLY A 200 -10.10 23.16 -25.55
N THR A 201 -11.08 23.62 -24.78
CA THR A 201 -12.46 23.82 -25.24
C THR A 201 -12.67 25.26 -25.70
N ALA A 202 -13.53 25.45 -26.74
CA ALA A 202 -13.96 26.77 -27.17
C ALA A 202 -15.07 27.38 -26.25
N VAL A 203 -15.63 26.61 -25.34
CA VAL A 203 -16.59 27.07 -24.35
C VAL A 203 -15.83 27.82 -23.23
N PRO A 204 -16.21 29.03 -22.85
CA PRO A 204 -15.50 29.84 -21.84
C PRO A 204 -15.82 29.36 -20.43
N LEU A 205 -15.39 28.14 -20.10
CA LEU A 205 -15.55 27.50 -18.79
C LEU A 205 -14.68 28.17 -17.71
N ASP A 206 -15.28 28.43 -16.55
CA ASP A 206 -14.50 28.67 -15.33
C ASP A 206 -13.96 27.30 -14.80
N ARG A 207 -12.75 26.94 -15.25
CA ARG A 207 -12.10 25.68 -14.88
C ARG A 207 -11.72 25.62 -13.39
N ASP A 208 -11.44 26.77 -12.76
CA ASP A 208 -11.15 26.80 -11.32
C ASP A 208 -12.39 26.51 -10.49
N ALA A 209 -13.56 27.05 -10.89
CA ALA A 209 -14.84 26.68 -10.26
C ALA A 209 -15.14 25.20 -10.48
N LEU A 210 -14.94 24.67 -11.68
CA LEU A 210 -15.14 23.26 -11.99
C LEU A 210 -14.20 22.34 -11.18
N ALA A 211 -12.95 22.77 -10.98
CA ALA A 211 -12.01 22.05 -10.12
C ALA A 211 -12.51 21.99 -8.66
N ARG A 212 -12.98 23.12 -8.13
CA ARG A 212 -13.57 23.17 -6.78
C ARG A 212 -14.80 22.27 -6.65
N ASP A 213 -15.71 22.27 -7.63
CA ASP A 213 -16.91 21.43 -7.63
C ASP A 213 -16.58 19.93 -7.55
N LEU A 214 -15.48 19.51 -8.18
CA LEU A 214 -15.00 18.12 -8.19
C LEU A 214 -13.95 17.82 -7.11
N GLY A 215 -13.59 18.81 -6.30
CA GLY A 215 -12.58 18.68 -5.23
C GLY A 215 -11.17 18.47 -5.75
N PHE A 216 -10.86 18.93 -6.97
CA PHE A 216 -9.48 19.00 -7.44
C PHE A 216 -8.77 20.25 -6.87
N GLU A 217 -7.48 20.11 -6.60
CA GLU A 217 -6.65 21.15 -6.01
C GLU A 217 -6.21 22.20 -7.03
N SER A 218 -6.06 21.78 -8.28
CA SER A 218 -5.61 22.64 -9.38
C SER A 218 -6.16 22.18 -10.73
N ILE A 219 -5.94 22.98 -11.76
CA ILE A 219 -6.25 22.67 -13.15
C ILE A 219 -4.98 22.26 -13.90
N SER A 220 -5.08 21.37 -14.90
CA SER A 220 -3.97 21.06 -15.78
C SER A 220 -3.57 22.30 -16.59
N PRO A 221 -2.27 22.68 -16.60
CA PRO A 221 -1.80 23.88 -17.33
C PRO A 221 -1.67 23.66 -18.85
N SER A 222 -1.71 22.42 -19.32
CA SER A 222 -1.61 22.05 -20.73
C SER A 222 -2.70 21.07 -21.12
N ALA A 223 -3.55 21.42 -22.09
CA ALA A 223 -4.61 20.57 -22.58
C ALA A 223 -4.06 19.31 -23.28
N LEU A 224 -2.97 19.46 -24.04
CA LEU A 224 -2.33 18.35 -24.72
C LEU A 224 -1.75 17.32 -23.75
N ASP A 225 -1.04 17.80 -22.73
CA ASP A 225 -0.49 16.98 -21.67
C ASP A 225 -1.61 16.29 -20.84
N ALA A 226 -2.65 17.03 -20.50
CA ALA A 226 -3.77 16.54 -19.67
C ALA A 226 -4.43 15.26 -20.23
N VAL A 227 -4.55 15.14 -21.56
CA VAL A 227 -5.21 13.99 -22.20
C VAL A 227 -4.29 12.81 -22.43
N MET A 228 -2.96 13.03 -22.43
CA MET A 228 -1.97 11.97 -22.64
C MET A 228 -1.33 11.47 -21.34
N ASP A 229 -1.34 12.26 -20.27
CA ASP A 229 -0.69 11.94 -19.00
C ASP A 229 -1.31 10.68 -18.34
N ARG A 230 -0.43 9.78 -17.92
CA ARG A 230 -0.72 8.63 -17.07
C ARG A 230 0.34 8.45 -15.96
N ASP A 231 1.19 9.45 -15.74
CA ASP A 231 2.20 9.40 -14.68
C ASP A 231 1.54 9.21 -13.31
N PHE A 232 0.40 9.89 -13.09
CA PHE A 232 -0.39 9.74 -11.87
C PHE A 232 -0.87 8.31 -11.61
N ALA A 233 -1.20 7.56 -12.68
CA ALA A 233 -1.62 6.16 -12.58
C ALA A 233 -0.41 5.25 -12.29
N SER A 234 0.70 5.47 -12.99
CA SER A 234 1.96 4.74 -12.77
C SER A 234 2.49 4.96 -11.36
N GLU A 235 2.43 6.18 -10.85
CA GLU A 235 2.87 6.52 -9.50
C GLU A 235 2.00 5.87 -8.43
N PHE A 236 0.68 5.87 -8.60
CA PHE A 236 -0.24 5.16 -7.71
C PHE A 236 0.08 3.67 -7.67
N VAL A 237 0.20 3.03 -8.84
CA VAL A 237 0.49 1.59 -8.93
C VAL A 237 1.86 1.28 -8.33
N PHE A 238 2.87 2.12 -8.54
CA PHE A 238 4.18 1.98 -7.89
C PHE A 238 4.06 2.08 -6.36
N ALA A 239 3.35 3.07 -5.83
CA ALA A 239 3.15 3.23 -4.39
C ALA A 239 2.45 2.01 -3.78
N ALA A 240 1.41 1.50 -4.46
CA ALA A 240 0.69 0.30 -4.05
C ALA A 240 1.58 -0.97 -4.12
N ALA A 241 2.40 -1.12 -5.15
CA ALA A 241 3.34 -2.24 -5.28
C ALA A 241 4.44 -2.19 -4.20
N GLN A 242 4.90 -0.99 -3.82
CA GLN A 242 5.85 -0.82 -2.72
C GLN A 242 5.23 -1.23 -1.37
N LEU A 243 3.98 -0.84 -1.12
CA LEU A 243 3.22 -1.28 0.05
C LEU A 243 3.09 -2.82 0.07
N GLN A 244 2.70 -3.43 -1.06
CA GLN A 244 2.60 -4.89 -1.16
C GLN A 244 3.94 -5.59 -0.90
N THR A 245 5.06 -4.97 -1.28
CA THR A 245 6.41 -5.49 -0.98
C THR A 245 6.70 -5.49 0.52
N HIS A 246 6.30 -4.45 1.25
CA HIS A 246 6.42 -4.43 2.71
C HIS A 246 5.50 -5.46 3.38
N LEU A 247 4.27 -5.64 2.87
CA LEU A 247 3.38 -6.70 3.34
C LEU A 247 3.97 -8.10 3.10
N SER A 248 4.61 -8.32 1.94
CA SER A 248 5.30 -9.58 1.62
C SER A 248 6.43 -9.87 2.61
N ARG A 249 7.22 -8.88 3.01
CA ARG A 249 8.28 -9.04 4.02
C ARG A 249 7.73 -9.36 5.40
N LEU A 250 6.68 -8.67 5.83
CA LEU A 250 6.01 -8.98 7.09
C LEU A 250 5.42 -10.40 7.06
N ALA A 251 4.79 -10.80 5.94
CA ALA A 251 4.26 -12.14 5.76
C ALA A 251 5.34 -13.22 5.87
N GLU A 252 6.51 -13.00 5.24
CA GLU A 252 7.66 -13.92 5.32
C GLU A 252 8.14 -14.11 6.75
N ASP A 253 8.35 -13.01 7.48
CA ASP A 253 8.78 -13.06 8.88
C ASP A 253 7.76 -13.78 9.78
N LEU A 254 6.45 -13.50 9.59
CA LEU A 254 5.39 -14.17 10.37
C LEU A 254 5.29 -15.66 10.04
N ILE A 255 5.49 -16.07 8.78
CA ILE A 255 5.52 -17.48 8.39
C ILE A 255 6.66 -18.20 9.12
N TRP A 256 7.89 -17.71 8.99
CA TRP A 256 9.05 -18.34 9.61
C TRP A 256 8.93 -18.41 11.13
N LEU A 257 8.56 -17.32 11.77
CA LEU A 257 8.53 -17.25 13.24
C LEU A 257 7.30 -17.97 13.84
N SER A 258 6.36 -18.43 13.00
CA SER A 258 5.23 -19.29 13.41
C SER A 258 5.46 -20.79 13.16
N THR A 259 6.58 -21.18 12.52
CA THR A 259 6.89 -22.59 12.33
C THR A 259 7.13 -23.30 13.67
N PRO A 260 6.93 -24.64 13.74
CA PRO A 260 7.22 -25.42 14.95
C PRO A 260 8.65 -25.25 15.47
N GLU A 261 9.62 -25.00 14.57
CA GLU A 261 11.04 -24.82 14.88
C GLU A 261 11.29 -23.53 15.68
N PHE A 262 10.55 -22.47 15.40
CA PHE A 262 10.61 -21.22 16.14
C PHE A 262 9.55 -21.13 17.24
N GLY A 263 8.28 -21.36 16.89
CA GLY A 263 7.17 -21.37 17.83
C GLY A 263 6.94 -20.01 18.54
N PHE A 264 7.38 -18.91 17.92
CA PHE A 264 7.25 -17.59 18.54
C PHE A 264 5.87 -16.99 18.37
N PHE A 265 5.24 -17.24 17.21
CA PHE A 265 3.93 -16.70 16.87
C PHE A 265 2.89 -17.81 16.68
N LEU A 266 1.69 -17.52 17.14
CA LEU A 266 0.50 -18.34 16.96
C LEU A 266 -0.44 -17.59 16.01
N LEU A 267 -0.59 -18.11 14.80
CA LEU A 267 -1.44 -17.49 13.79
C LEU A 267 -2.92 -17.69 14.13
N PRO A 268 -3.78 -16.68 13.92
CA PRO A 268 -5.21 -16.81 14.17
C PRO A 268 -5.84 -17.82 13.21
N GLU A 269 -6.66 -18.72 13.72
CA GLU A 269 -7.30 -19.82 12.96
C GLU A 269 -8.07 -19.29 11.74
N ALA A 270 -8.74 -18.14 11.88
CA ALA A 270 -9.52 -17.51 10.82
C ALA A 270 -8.71 -17.13 9.56
N PHE A 271 -7.37 -17.13 9.63
CA PHE A 271 -6.46 -16.79 8.54
C PHE A 271 -5.52 -17.94 8.16
N THR A 272 -5.85 -19.13 8.55
CA THR A 272 -5.10 -20.36 8.26
C THR A 272 -6.04 -21.40 7.67
N THR A 273 -5.49 -22.43 7.01
CA THR A 273 -6.29 -23.56 6.52
C THR A 273 -5.74 -24.89 7.01
N GLY A 274 -6.61 -25.89 7.12
CA GLY A 274 -6.22 -27.25 7.43
C GLY A 274 -5.75 -28.02 6.21
N SER A 275 -5.33 -29.26 6.43
CA SER A 275 -5.00 -30.22 5.38
C SER A 275 -6.03 -31.35 5.34
N SER A 276 -6.49 -31.70 4.13
CA SER A 276 -7.41 -32.84 3.94
C SER A 276 -6.76 -34.20 4.24
N LEU A 277 -5.41 -34.26 4.21
CA LEU A 277 -4.65 -35.47 4.46
C LEU A 277 -4.02 -35.52 5.86
N MET A 278 -3.61 -34.36 6.36
CA MET A 278 -2.86 -34.25 7.62
C MET A 278 -3.67 -33.43 8.63
N PRO A 279 -4.43 -34.10 9.55
CA PRO A 279 -5.39 -33.38 10.41
C PRO A 279 -4.75 -32.44 11.43
N GLN A 280 -3.44 -32.59 11.71
CA GLN A 280 -2.69 -31.71 12.61
C GLN A 280 -2.12 -30.47 11.92
N LYS A 281 -2.19 -30.39 10.58
CA LYS A 281 -1.51 -29.34 9.81
C LYS A 281 -2.34 -28.06 9.74
N GLN A 282 -1.73 -26.96 10.08
CA GLN A 282 -2.27 -25.62 9.96
C GLN A 282 -1.38 -24.78 9.01
N ASN A 283 -1.92 -24.43 7.85
CA ASN A 283 -1.18 -23.72 6.81
C ASN A 283 -1.34 -22.21 6.95
N PRO A 284 -0.28 -21.41 6.75
CA PRO A 284 -0.35 -19.94 6.80
C PRO A 284 -0.81 -19.33 5.46
N ASP A 285 -1.87 -19.89 4.84
CA ASP A 285 -2.27 -19.57 3.45
C ASP A 285 -2.50 -18.09 3.21
N ALA A 286 -3.07 -17.37 4.19
CA ALA A 286 -3.29 -15.93 4.07
C ALA A 286 -1.97 -15.18 3.86
N LEU A 287 -0.92 -15.54 4.62
CA LEU A 287 0.40 -14.93 4.52
C LEU A 287 1.11 -15.33 3.23
N GLU A 288 1.00 -16.59 2.82
CA GLU A 288 1.57 -17.07 1.55
C GLU A 288 0.97 -16.34 0.35
N LEU A 289 -0.37 -16.15 0.36
CA LEU A 289 -1.05 -15.40 -0.69
C LEU A 289 -0.66 -13.92 -0.70
N VAL A 290 -0.53 -13.27 0.45
CA VAL A 290 -0.01 -11.89 0.54
C VAL A 290 1.38 -11.80 -0.07
N ARG A 291 2.27 -12.75 0.25
CA ARG A 291 3.61 -12.86 -0.33
C ARG A 291 3.57 -13.08 -1.84
N GLY A 292 2.77 -14.03 -2.32
CA GLY A 292 2.66 -14.35 -3.75
C GLY A 292 2.09 -13.20 -4.59
N LYS A 293 1.12 -12.45 -4.05
CA LYS A 293 0.50 -11.31 -4.73
C LYS A 293 1.44 -10.11 -4.95
N ALA A 294 2.59 -10.07 -4.30
CA ALA A 294 3.59 -9.02 -4.55
C ALA A 294 4.09 -9.03 -6.00
N ALA A 295 4.28 -10.21 -6.59
CA ALA A 295 4.67 -10.33 -8.00
C ALA A 295 3.61 -9.71 -8.94
N ARG A 296 2.32 -9.92 -8.65
CA ARG A 296 1.21 -9.35 -9.42
C ARG A 296 1.20 -7.83 -9.38
N ALA A 297 1.37 -7.24 -8.19
CA ALA A 297 1.43 -5.79 -8.03
C ALA A 297 2.65 -5.17 -8.76
N GLN A 298 3.82 -5.83 -8.69
CA GLN A 298 5.02 -5.40 -9.39
C GLN A 298 4.86 -5.47 -10.92
N ALA A 299 4.21 -6.51 -11.44
CA ALA A 299 3.91 -6.65 -12.86
C ALA A 299 3.02 -5.51 -13.38
N GLY A 300 2.09 -4.98 -12.55
CA GLY A 300 1.27 -3.80 -12.88
C GLY A 300 2.10 -2.55 -13.15
N VAL A 301 3.18 -2.32 -12.38
CA VAL A 301 4.12 -1.19 -12.62
C VAL A 301 4.77 -1.33 -13.99
N VAL A 302 5.29 -2.52 -14.30
CA VAL A 302 5.95 -2.78 -15.59
C VAL A 302 4.96 -2.62 -16.75
N ARG A 303 3.71 -3.10 -16.58
CA ARG A 303 2.65 -2.98 -17.59
C ARG A 303 2.39 -1.52 -17.95
N LEU A 304 2.22 -0.62 -16.95
CA LEU A 304 1.96 0.80 -17.21
C LEU A 304 3.16 1.52 -17.83
N LEU A 305 4.37 1.29 -17.36
CA LEU A 305 5.56 1.90 -17.94
C LEU A 305 5.79 1.42 -19.38
N ALA A 306 5.56 0.15 -19.65
CA ALA A 306 5.66 -0.41 -21.00
C ALA A 306 4.58 0.12 -21.95
N LEU A 307 3.36 0.34 -21.44
CA LEU A 307 2.26 0.94 -22.18
C LEU A 307 2.60 2.34 -22.69
N MET A 308 3.14 3.18 -21.82
CA MET A 308 3.34 4.61 -22.09
C MET A 308 4.56 4.89 -22.96
N LYS A 309 5.55 3.99 -22.95
CA LYS A 309 6.76 4.23 -23.75
C LYS A 309 6.42 4.38 -25.24
N SER A 310 7.05 5.33 -25.88
CA SER A 310 6.96 5.53 -27.35
C SER A 310 5.58 5.91 -27.90
N LEU A 311 4.62 6.31 -27.06
CA LEU A 311 3.37 6.90 -27.54
C LEU A 311 3.63 8.32 -28.05
N PRO A 312 3.06 8.72 -29.20
CA PRO A 312 3.11 10.10 -29.65
C PRO A 312 2.27 11.01 -28.75
N ALA A 313 2.54 12.33 -28.81
CA ALA A 313 1.79 13.30 -28.04
C ALA A 313 0.28 13.26 -28.36
N GLY A 314 -0.53 13.46 -27.33
CA GLY A 314 -1.99 13.39 -27.38
C GLY A 314 -2.52 12.01 -26.97
N TYR A 315 -3.84 11.89 -26.95
CA TYR A 315 -4.51 10.64 -26.61
C TYR A 315 -4.31 9.59 -27.72
N GLN A 316 -3.92 8.39 -27.32
CA GLN A 316 -3.84 7.20 -28.16
C GLN A 316 -4.75 6.12 -27.58
N LYS A 317 -5.37 5.27 -28.43
CA LYS A 317 -6.26 4.19 -27.99
C LYS A 317 -5.55 3.20 -27.04
N ASP A 318 -4.24 3.04 -27.18
CA ASP A 318 -3.37 2.29 -26.27
C ASP A 318 -3.63 2.64 -24.78
N LEU A 319 -3.88 3.91 -24.48
CA LEU A 319 -4.15 4.39 -23.12
C LEU A 319 -5.43 3.81 -22.49
N GLN A 320 -6.27 3.09 -23.26
CA GLN A 320 -7.39 2.33 -22.72
C GLN A 320 -6.92 1.18 -21.82
N GLU A 321 -5.73 0.62 -22.09
CA GLU A 321 -5.13 -0.50 -21.36
C GLU A 321 -4.60 -0.14 -19.96
N ASP A 322 -4.63 1.15 -19.59
CA ASP A 322 -4.19 1.64 -18.28
C ASP A 322 -5.06 1.11 -17.13
N LYS A 323 -6.37 1.00 -17.37
CA LYS A 323 -7.40 0.77 -16.34
C LYS A 323 -7.31 -0.60 -15.70
N GLU A 324 -7.13 -1.65 -16.50
CA GLU A 324 -7.06 -3.00 -15.96
C GLU A 324 -5.86 -3.19 -15.01
N ALA A 325 -4.69 -2.63 -15.37
CA ALA A 325 -3.51 -2.67 -14.50
C ALA A 325 -3.75 -1.91 -13.18
N VAL A 326 -4.37 -0.73 -13.26
CA VAL A 326 -4.70 0.11 -12.09
C VAL A 326 -5.68 -0.61 -11.17
N PHE A 327 -6.77 -1.12 -11.73
CA PHE A 327 -7.84 -1.77 -10.95
C PHE A 327 -7.35 -3.06 -10.30
N ASP A 328 -6.60 -3.88 -11.04
CA ASP A 328 -6.06 -5.14 -10.55
C ASP A 328 -5.11 -4.95 -9.36
N VAL A 329 -4.20 -3.99 -9.47
CA VAL A 329 -3.25 -3.67 -8.39
C VAL A 329 -3.98 -3.08 -7.18
N ALA A 330 -4.91 -2.14 -7.41
CA ALA A 330 -5.68 -1.54 -6.32
C ALA A 330 -6.45 -2.58 -5.51
N ASP A 331 -7.20 -3.47 -6.18
CA ASP A 331 -7.98 -4.53 -5.52
C ASP A 331 -7.08 -5.51 -4.78
N THR A 332 -6.00 -5.94 -5.44
CA THR A 332 -5.03 -6.89 -4.86
C THR A 332 -4.41 -6.35 -3.58
N VAL A 333 -3.95 -5.10 -3.60
CA VAL A 333 -3.26 -4.50 -2.46
C VAL A 333 -4.22 -4.15 -1.33
N ALA A 334 -5.40 -3.61 -1.65
CA ALA A 334 -6.40 -3.29 -0.64
C ALA A 334 -6.85 -4.52 0.17
N VAL A 335 -7.10 -5.65 -0.51
CA VAL A 335 -7.44 -6.91 0.19
C VAL A 335 -6.25 -7.40 1.01
N SER A 336 -5.03 -7.34 0.48
CA SER A 336 -3.81 -7.78 1.18
C SER A 336 -3.57 -7.01 2.47
N VAL A 337 -3.75 -5.68 2.46
CA VAL A 337 -3.61 -4.84 3.67
C VAL A 337 -4.64 -5.24 4.74
N ARG A 338 -5.91 -5.41 4.35
CA ARG A 338 -6.97 -5.79 5.30
C ARG A 338 -6.76 -7.19 5.88
N VAL A 339 -6.38 -8.16 5.05
CA VAL A 339 -6.04 -9.52 5.49
C VAL A 339 -4.87 -9.49 6.47
N MET A 340 -3.79 -8.77 6.15
CA MET A 340 -2.65 -8.60 7.05
C MET A 340 -3.07 -7.92 8.36
N GLY A 341 -3.95 -6.93 8.30
CA GLY A 341 -4.53 -6.27 9.47
C GLY A 341 -5.24 -7.26 10.39
N GLY A 342 -6.04 -8.17 9.83
CA GLY A 342 -6.72 -9.23 10.57
C GLY A 342 -5.74 -10.23 11.19
N VAL A 343 -4.73 -10.66 10.43
CA VAL A 343 -3.67 -11.55 10.94
C VAL A 343 -2.95 -10.91 12.14
N VAL A 344 -2.48 -9.67 12.01
CA VAL A 344 -1.75 -8.97 13.08
C VAL A 344 -2.62 -8.74 14.31
N ALA A 345 -3.87 -8.36 14.13
CA ALA A 345 -4.81 -8.15 15.25
C ALA A 345 -5.04 -9.44 16.04
N GLY A 346 -5.23 -10.57 15.34
CA GLY A 346 -5.47 -11.88 15.95
C GLY A 346 -4.20 -12.66 16.32
N LEU A 347 -3.00 -12.14 15.98
CA LEU A 347 -1.73 -12.81 16.27
C LEU A 347 -1.53 -12.95 17.78
N ASP A 348 -1.14 -14.13 18.23
CA ASP A 348 -0.64 -14.35 19.58
C ASP A 348 0.85 -14.72 19.58
N PHE A 349 1.50 -14.72 20.74
CA PHE A 349 2.95 -14.95 20.83
C PHE A 349 3.35 -15.65 22.12
N ASP A 350 4.29 -16.59 22.01
CA ASP A 350 4.83 -17.36 23.13
C ASP A 350 6.07 -16.65 23.73
N ARG A 351 5.83 -15.90 24.79
CA ARG A 351 6.91 -15.20 25.56
C ARG A 351 7.98 -16.15 26.05
N LYS A 352 7.61 -17.39 26.42
CA LYS A 352 8.54 -18.37 26.97
C LYS A 352 9.46 -18.90 25.90
N ALA A 353 8.91 -19.27 24.75
CA ALA A 353 9.71 -19.74 23.60
C ALA A 353 10.66 -18.62 23.11
N MET A 354 10.16 -17.40 22.91
CA MET A 354 10.97 -16.26 22.52
C MET A 354 12.09 -15.97 23.50
N ARG A 355 11.78 -15.93 24.83
CA ARG A 355 12.78 -15.68 25.89
C ARG A 355 13.85 -16.77 25.95
N ALA A 356 13.45 -18.04 25.80
CA ALA A 356 14.39 -19.16 25.78
C ALA A 356 15.38 -19.05 24.60
N ALA A 357 14.87 -18.75 23.41
CA ALA A 357 15.70 -18.55 22.23
C ALA A 357 16.63 -17.32 22.35
N ALA A 358 16.15 -16.22 22.95
CA ALA A 358 16.97 -15.03 23.20
C ALA A 358 18.06 -15.25 24.26
N GLY A 359 17.98 -16.34 25.03
CA GLY A 359 18.96 -16.72 26.03
C GLY A 359 20.23 -17.36 25.46
N HIS A 360 20.37 -17.50 24.15
CA HIS A 360 21.58 -18.03 23.53
C HIS A 360 22.78 -17.13 23.85
N GLU A 361 23.75 -17.64 24.57
CA GLU A 361 24.79 -16.83 25.20
C GLU A 361 25.65 -16.01 24.23
N GLU A 362 25.90 -16.54 23.02
CA GLU A 362 26.65 -15.81 21.98
C GLU A 362 26.01 -14.51 21.53
N MET A 363 24.70 -14.36 21.71
CA MET A 363 24.00 -13.09 21.41
C MET A 363 24.44 -11.94 22.32
N MET A 364 25.03 -12.26 23.49
CA MET A 364 25.54 -11.26 24.45
C MET A 364 26.99 -10.86 24.18
N ALA A 365 27.68 -11.51 23.21
CA ALA A 365 29.10 -11.28 22.94
C ALA A 365 29.41 -9.80 22.61
N ALA A 366 28.57 -9.14 21.80
CA ALA A 366 28.74 -7.73 21.47
C ALA A 366 28.58 -6.83 22.69
N GLY A 367 27.59 -7.11 23.54
CA GLY A 367 27.38 -6.41 24.82
C GLY A 367 28.56 -6.56 25.77
N LEU A 368 29.13 -7.76 25.85
CA LEU A 368 30.33 -8.02 26.65
C LEU A 368 31.54 -7.21 26.14
N ALA A 369 31.75 -7.13 24.81
CA ALA A 369 32.83 -6.33 24.25
C ALA A 369 32.66 -4.81 24.56
N VAL A 370 31.41 -4.32 24.51
CA VAL A 370 31.11 -2.94 24.92
C VAL A 370 31.37 -2.74 26.44
N ALA A 371 30.99 -3.70 27.27
CA ALA A 371 31.24 -3.62 28.72
C ALA A 371 32.74 -3.57 29.02
N LEU A 372 33.55 -4.40 28.39
CA LEU A 372 35.02 -4.38 28.50
C LEU A 372 35.63 -3.05 28.02
N ALA A 373 35.07 -2.47 26.94
CA ALA A 373 35.50 -1.16 26.46
C ALA A 373 35.18 -0.02 27.46
N ARG A 374 34.04 -0.10 28.11
CA ARG A 374 33.63 0.85 29.17
C ARG A 374 34.48 0.67 30.44
N ASP A 375 35.02 -0.52 30.67
CA ASP A 375 35.96 -0.82 31.78
C ASP A 375 37.40 -0.43 31.43
N GLY A 376 37.63 0.27 30.32
CA GLY A 376 38.91 0.90 29.94
C GLY A 376 39.71 0.16 28.86
N LEU A 377 39.23 -0.98 28.33
CA LEU A 377 39.93 -1.70 27.26
C LEU A 377 39.58 -1.07 25.89
N PRO A 378 40.57 -0.72 25.02
CA PRO A 378 40.25 -0.24 23.69
C PRO A 378 39.34 -1.22 22.94
N PHE A 379 38.27 -0.74 22.28
CA PHE A 379 37.21 -1.59 21.72
C PHE A 379 37.70 -2.72 20.82
N ARG A 380 38.72 -2.48 19.97
CA ARG A 380 39.31 -3.53 19.13
C ARG A 380 39.97 -4.63 19.94
N LYS A 381 40.58 -4.28 21.09
CA LYS A 381 41.15 -5.26 22.02
C LYS A 381 40.04 -6.02 22.76
N ALA A 382 39.02 -5.31 23.21
CA ALA A 382 37.84 -5.89 23.84
C ALA A 382 37.16 -6.92 22.92
N HIS A 383 36.97 -6.57 21.66
CA HIS A 383 36.43 -7.48 20.64
C HIS A 383 37.30 -8.71 20.47
N GLY A 384 38.64 -8.56 20.40
CA GLY A 384 39.58 -9.68 20.31
C GLY A 384 39.54 -10.63 21.53
N VAL A 385 39.41 -10.04 22.76
CA VAL A 385 39.23 -10.84 23.98
C VAL A 385 37.94 -11.65 23.91
N VAL A 386 36.81 -11.04 23.55
CA VAL A 386 35.52 -11.74 23.46
C VAL A 386 35.54 -12.79 22.36
N ALA A 387 36.14 -12.52 21.20
CA ALA A 387 36.33 -13.53 20.15
C ALA A 387 37.11 -14.75 20.66
N GLY A 388 38.16 -14.51 21.47
CA GLY A 388 38.91 -15.58 22.12
C GLY A 388 38.08 -16.41 23.10
N LEU A 389 37.24 -15.75 23.91
CA LEU A 389 36.32 -16.41 24.83
C LEU A 389 35.30 -17.30 24.10
N VAL A 390 34.70 -16.79 23.01
CA VAL A 390 33.78 -17.56 22.15
C VAL A 390 34.46 -18.76 21.55
N ALA A 391 35.67 -18.59 21.01
CA ALA A 391 36.44 -19.69 20.42
C ALA A 391 36.80 -20.79 21.47
N GLU A 392 37.16 -20.36 22.67
CA GLU A 392 37.48 -21.29 23.77
C GLU A 392 36.22 -22.04 24.24
N ALA A 393 35.12 -21.33 24.47
CA ALA A 393 33.84 -21.93 24.85
C ALA A 393 33.40 -23.00 23.83
N ARG A 394 33.44 -22.68 22.53
CA ARG A 394 33.12 -23.63 21.46
C ARG A 394 34.06 -24.83 21.42
N LYS A 395 35.37 -24.62 21.64
CA LYS A 395 36.39 -25.71 21.64
C LYS A 395 36.19 -26.65 22.80
N THR A 396 35.86 -26.14 23.98
CA THR A 396 35.74 -26.92 25.22
C THR A 396 34.35 -27.48 25.45
N GLY A 397 33.33 -26.97 24.73
CA GLY A 397 31.91 -27.24 25.00
C GLY A 397 31.40 -26.56 26.28
N ALA A 398 32.18 -25.66 26.87
CA ALA A 398 31.78 -24.92 28.06
C ALA A 398 30.83 -23.76 27.73
N SER A 399 30.07 -23.28 28.73
CA SER A 399 29.26 -22.07 28.64
C SER A 399 30.16 -20.85 28.38
N LEU A 400 29.76 -19.96 27.43
CA LEU A 400 30.48 -18.71 27.20
C LEU A 400 30.42 -17.81 28.44
N ARG A 401 29.36 -17.84 29.20
CA ARG A 401 29.16 -17.10 30.47
C ARG A 401 30.19 -17.56 31.50
N GLU A 402 30.34 -18.86 31.70
CA GLU A 402 31.32 -19.40 32.65
C GLU A 402 32.77 -19.16 32.19
N THR A 403 33.03 -19.32 30.91
CA THR A 403 34.35 -19.02 30.33
C THR A 403 34.70 -17.54 30.56
N ALA A 404 33.73 -16.62 30.33
CA ALA A 404 33.92 -15.20 30.59
C ALA A 404 34.16 -14.93 32.09
N ARG A 405 33.37 -15.54 32.98
CA ARG A 405 33.53 -15.39 34.43
C ARG A 405 34.94 -15.76 34.89
N LEU A 406 35.44 -16.89 34.46
CA LEU A 406 36.76 -17.39 34.85
C LEU A 406 37.91 -16.57 34.27
N LYS A 407 37.84 -16.23 32.99
CA LYS A 407 38.94 -15.56 32.29
C LYS A 407 39.04 -14.07 32.61
N LEU A 408 37.90 -13.41 32.87
CA LEU A 408 37.86 -11.98 33.21
C LEU A 408 38.13 -11.70 34.69
N ALA A 409 38.07 -12.71 35.56
CA ALA A 409 38.21 -12.55 37.01
C ALA A 409 39.49 -11.84 37.45
N LYS A 410 40.60 -12.06 36.75
CA LYS A 410 41.87 -11.45 37.06
C LYS A 410 41.98 -9.98 36.64
N ASP A 411 41.65 -9.71 35.38
CA ASP A 411 41.93 -8.41 34.76
C ASP A 411 40.72 -7.46 34.80
N HIS A 412 39.50 -8.04 34.91
CA HIS A 412 38.23 -7.33 34.95
C HIS A 412 37.29 -7.90 36.04
N PRO A 413 37.68 -7.87 37.35
CA PRO A 413 36.97 -8.59 38.41
C PRO A 413 35.52 -8.08 38.61
N ARG A 414 35.22 -6.79 38.34
CA ARG A 414 33.89 -6.25 38.41
C ARG A 414 32.95 -6.85 37.34
N LEU A 415 33.45 -6.99 36.11
CA LEU A 415 32.68 -7.60 35.02
C LEU A 415 32.50 -9.12 35.24
N ALA A 416 33.49 -9.79 35.77
CA ALA A 416 33.36 -11.19 36.15
C ALA A 416 32.31 -11.41 37.27
N ALA A 417 32.23 -10.52 38.22
CA ALA A 417 31.19 -10.55 39.24
C ALA A 417 29.77 -10.25 38.69
N ASP A 418 29.62 -9.36 37.70
CA ASP A 418 28.39 -8.97 37.10
C ASP A 418 28.02 -9.80 35.82
N VAL A 419 28.76 -10.92 35.60
CA VAL A 419 28.63 -11.67 34.33
C VAL A 419 27.21 -12.20 34.08
N ASP A 420 26.50 -12.65 35.10
CA ASP A 420 25.12 -13.13 34.95
C ASP A 420 24.19 -12.05 34.41
N ALA A 421 24.36 -10.83 34.90
CA ALA A 421 23.61 -9.69 34.42
C ALA A 421 24.03 -9.24 33.00
N LEU A 422 25.27 -9.44 32.60
CA LEU A 422 25.74 -9.19 31.23
C LEU A 422 25.20 -10.21 30.22
N PHE A 423 24.86 -11.42 30.70
CA PHE A 423 24.27 -12.48 29.89
C PHE A 423 22.75 -12.58 30.03
N ASP A 424 22.10 -11.60 30.68
CA ASP A 424 20.64 -11.50 30.73
C ASP A 424 20.10 -10.72 29.52
N PRO A 425 19.33 -11.36 28.61
CA PRO A 425 18.77 -10.70 27.44
C PRO A 425 17.77 -9.59 27.79
N GLU A 426 17.06 -9.66 28.93
CA GLU A 426 16.16 -8.60 29.38
C GLU A 426 16.93 -7.33 29.76
N ARG A 427 18.06 -7.49 30.45
CA ARG A 427 18.96 -6.36 30.72
C ARG A 427 19.59 -5.83 29.43
N ALA A 428 19.98 -6.73 28.52
CA ALA A 428 20.61 -6.36 27.25
C ALA A 428 19.70 -5.42 26.42
N VAL A 429 18.41 -5.72 26.28
CA VAL A 429 17.48 -4.86 25.54
C VAL A 429 17.29 -3.51 26.22
N ARG A 430 17.25 -3.43 27.55
CA ARG A 430 17.10 -2.21 28.34
C ARG A 430 18.30 -1.25 28.25
N THR A 431 19.50 -1.76 27.97
CA THR A 431 20.68 -0.91 27.82
C THR A 431 20.68 -0.06 26.54
N ARG A 432 19.76 -0.32 25.60
CA ARG A 432 19.63 0.38 24.32
C ARG A 432 18.47 1.37 24.35
N SER A 433 18.56 2.40 25.23
CA SER A 433 17.49 3.35 25.52
C SER A 433 17.43 4.57 24.60
N LEU A 434 18.33 4.68 23.61
CA LEU A 434 18.29 5.75 22.64
C LEU A 434 17.04 5.61 21.72
N PRO A 435 16.54 6.69 21.13
CA PRO A 435 15.47 6.63 20.13
C PRO A 435 15.78 5.60 19.04
N GLY A 436 14.83 4.70 18.77
CA GLY A 436 15.00 3.59 17.84
C GLY A 436 15.69 2.35 18.44
N GLY A 437 16.09 2.37 19.71
CA GLY A 437 16.64 1.23 20.42
C GLY A 437 15.58 0.24 20.90
N THR A 438 16.05 -0.83 21.56
CA THR A 438 15.20 -1.96 21.98
C THR A 438 14.63 -1.82 23.40
N ASP A 439 15.01 -0.76 24.13
CA ASP A 439 14.42 -0.48 25.46
C ASP A 439 12.88 -0.36 25.34
N PRO A 440 12.11 -0.99 26.24
CA PRO A 440 10.65 -0.98 26.16
C PRO A 440 10.02 0.41 26.08
N ASP A 441 10.57 1.43 26.74
CA ASP A 441 10.00 2.78 26.69
C ASP A 441 10.35 3.50 25.39
N ALA A 442 11.57 3.29 24.86
CA ALA A 442 11.94 3.77 23.53
C ALA A 442 11.08 3.12 22.43
N VAL A 443 10.80 1.82 22.56
CA VAL A 443 9.90 1.08 21.66
C VAL A 443 8.48 1.64 21.72
N ARG A 444 7.91 1.83 22.91
CA ARG A 444 6.56 2.42 23.07
C ARG A 444 6.49 3.83 22.49
N ALA A 445 7.53 4.63 22.67
CA ALA A 445 7.61 5.97 22.07
C ALA A 445 7.63 5.91 20.54
N SER A 446 8.43 5.02 19.97
CA SER A 446 8.50 4.81 18.51
C SER A 446 7.15 4.38 17.93
N LEU A 447 6.44 3.45 18.58
CA LEU A 447 5.12 2.98 18.15
C LEU A 447 4.06 4.09 18.22
N ARG A 448 4.07 4.93 19.29
CA ARG A 448 3.18 6.10 19.36
C ARG A 448 3.44 7.07 18.22
N GLN A 449 4.70 7.40 17.94
CA GLN A 449 5.07 8.25 16.81
C GLN A 449 4.59 7.67 15.47
N ALA A 450 4.69 6.36 15.27
CA ALA A 450 4.19 5.72 14.04
C ALA A 450 2.67 5.90 13.88
N VAL A 451 1.90 5.79 14.97
CA VAL A 451 0.44 6.04 14.96
C VAL A 451 0.13 7.50 14.67
N GLU A 452 0.83 8.45 15.32
CA GLU A 452 0.65 9.89 15.10
C GLU A 452 0.90 10.31 13.64
N ARG A 453 1.85 9.66 12.96
CA ARG A 453 2.20 9.95 11.55
C ARG A 453 1.11 9.51 10.56
N VAL A 454 0.25 8.57 10.93
CA VAL A 454 -0.83 8.09 10.03
C VAL A 454 -2.21 8.62 10.40
N GLY A 455 -2.33 9.40 11.45
CA GLY A 455 -3.57 10.08 11.89
C GLY A 455 -4.39 9.29 12.87
#